data_d97833068ffa02a6aad43d773efd6ef8
#
_entry.id   d97833068ffa02a6aad43d773efd6ef8
#
_cell.length_a   1.000
_cell.length_b   1.000
_cell.length_c   1.000
_cell.angle_alpha   90.00
_cell.angle_beta   90.00
_cell.angle_gamma   90.00
#
_symmetry.space_group_name_H-M   'P 1'
#
loop_
_entity.id
_entity.type
_entity.pdbx_description
1 polymer ?
#
loop_
_entity_poly.entity_id
_entity_poly.type
_entity_poly.pdbx_seq_one_letter_code
_entity_poly.pdbx_strand_id
1 'polypeptide(L)'
;MYFPIFRGRQFELLALRECVNKGILSNQIIPILEPVKVSSTYTTTVDSFIKAGQSIAIIRNPQVGSWMKDMKKESNAKILERARAQLKNADVISSYYVTSKLALNIERATNSGHFIDSLLLLCNDPEYVRNYEEVIGSNKPLYNVIPDKADFRRRIRPNRVMCEDHFPKQSRNIDYADIESEFFSSDHLYY
;
A
#
# COMPACT_ATOMS: atom_id res chain seq x y z
N MET A 1 10.08 5.40 9.33
CA MET A 1 8.71 4.87 9.10
C MET A 1 8.79 3.49 8.46
N TYR A 2 7.81 2.61 8.70
CA TYR A 2 7.76 1.26 8.14
C TYR A 2 6.44 1.06 7.37
N PHE A 3 6.51 0.51 6.17
CA PHE A 3 5.38 0.39 5.23
C PHE A 3 5.12 -1.08 4.85
N PRO A 4 4.56 -1.90 5.73
CA PRO A 4 4.26 -3.29 5.43
C PRO A 4 3.09 -3.40 4.44
N ILE A 5 3.24 -4.27 3.43
CA ILE A 5 2.19 -4.52 2.43
C ILE A 5 1.38 -5.74 2.86
N PHE A 6 0.06 -5.54 2.98
CA PHE A 6 -0.92 -6.58 3.30
C PHE A 6 -1.86 -6.81 2.12
N ARG A 7 -2.08 -8.06 1.79
CA ARG A 7 -3.22 -8.44 0.96
C ARG A 7 -4.44 -8.47 1.86
N GLY A 8 -5.49 -7.72 1.54
CA GLY A 8 -6.69 -7.59 2.39
C GLY A 8 -7.49 -8.89 2.53
N ARG A 9 -6.83 -9.99 2.93
CA ARG A 9 -7.47 -11.25 3.30
C ARG A 9 -8.10 -11.13 4.68
N GLN A 10 -9.08 -11.96 4.95
CA GLN A 10 -9.89 -11.83 6.17
C GLN A 10 -9.05 -11.81 7.45
N PHE A 11 -8.09 -12.70 7.61
CA PHE A 11 -7.30 -12.79 8.84
C PHE A 11 -6.28 -11.64 8.96
N GLU A 12 -5.71 -11.16 7.85
CA GLU A 12 -4.85 -9.97 7.84
C GLU A 12 -5.63 -8.72 8.26
N LEU A 13 -6.85 -8.54 7.72
CA LEU A 13 -7.75 -7.44 8.10
C LEU A 13 -8.14 -7.50 9.59
N LEU A 14 -8.44 -8.71 10.10
CA LEU A 14 -8.77 -8.89 11.51
C LEU A 14 -7.58 -8.58 12.41
N ALA A 15 -6.38 -9.05 12.05
CA ALA A 15 -5.16 -8.78 12.80
C ALA A 15 -4.83 -7.28 12.84
N LEU A 16 -4.85 -6.61 11.69
CA LEU A 16 -4.64 -5.15 11.61
C LEU A 16 -5.65 -4.38 12.49
N ARG A 17 -6.93 -4.74 12.39
CA ARG A 17 -7.98 -4.14 13.21
C ARG A 17 -7.75 -4.34 14.70
N GLU A 18 -7.32 -5.52 15.10
CA GLU A 18 -7.04 -5.82 16.51
C GLU A 18 -5.83 -5.02 17.01
N CYS A 19 -4.75 -4.93 16.21
CA CYS A 19 -3.57 -4.14 16.56
C CYS A 19 -3.92 -2.66 16.78
N VAL A 20 -4.72 -2.08 15.89
CA VAL A 20 -5.16 -0.69 16.02
C VAL A 20 -6.07 -0.50 17.23
N ASN A 21 -7.08 -1.35 17.41
CA ASN A 21 -8.04 -1.23 18.50
C ASN A 21 -7.37 -1.41 19.88
N LYS A 22 -6.29 -2.18 19.97
CA LYS A 22 -5.49 -2.36 21.19
C LYS A 22 -4.43 -1.27 21.39
N GLY A 23 -4.25 -0.36 20.42
CA GLY A 23 -3.24 0.70 20.47
C GLY A 23 -1.80 0.18 20.47
N ILE A 24 -1.55 -1.02 19.91
CA ILE A 24 -0.21 -1.62 19.84
C ILE A 24 0.51 -1.33 18.53
N LEU A 25 -0.18 -0.73 17.55
CA LEU A 25 0.42 -0.31 16.30
C LEU A 25 1.08 1.06 16.46
N SER A 26 2.40 1.13 16.24
CA SER A 26 3.14 2.40 16.32
C SER A 26 2.72 3.36 15.20
N ASN A 27 2.70 4.67 15.48
CA ASN A 27 2.49 5.73 14.47
C ASN A 27 3.59 5.77 13.39
N GLN A 28 4.70 5.08 13.62
CA GLN A 28 5.78 4.89 12.63
C GLN A 28 5.45 3.81 11.59
N ILE A 29 4.33 3.09 11.75
CA ILE A 29 3.92 2.01 10.85
C ILE A 29 2.70 2.49 10.05
N ILE A 30 2.85 2.54 8.73
CA ILE A 30 1.76 2.85 7.79
C ILE A 30 1.49 1.60 6.94
N PRO A 31 0.51 0.77 7.29
CA PRO A 31 0.18 -0.41 6.49
C PRO A 31 -0.31 -0.02 5.11
N ILE A 32 0.20 -0.70 4.08
CA ILE A 32 -0.29 -0.60 2.71
C ILE A 32 -1.22 -1.78 2.47
N LEU A 33 -2.50 -1.51 2.25
CA LEU A 33 -3.52 -2.52 2.07
C LEU A 33 -3.91 -2.67 0.60
N GLU A 34 -3.70 -3.85 0.04
CA GLU A 34 -4.21 -4.24 -1.27
C GLU A 34 -5.54 -4.99 -1.10
N PRO A 35 -6.70 -4.37 -1.43
CA PRO A 35 -7.99 -5.00 -1.25
C PRO A 35 -8.20 -6.15 -2.26
N VAL A 36 -8.46 -7.38 -1.76
CA VAL A 36 -8.64 -8.56 -2.63
C VAL A 36 -10.09 -8.83 -2.98
N LYS A 37 -11.05 -8.41 -2.13
CA LYS A 37 -12.50 -8.54 -2.37
C LYS A 37 -13.27 -7.47 -1.62
N VAL A 38 -14.46 -7.12 -2.12
CA VAL A 38 -15.38 -6.23 -1.42
C VAL A 38 -15.99 -6.97 -0.23
N SER A 39 -15.78 -6.48 0.99
CA SER A 39 -16.29 -7.09 2.21
C SER A 39 -16.51 -6.04 3.31
N SER A 40 -17.42 -6.34 4.23
CA SER A 40 -17.64 -5.52 5.43
C SER A 40 -16.43 -5.52 6.36
N THR A 41 -15.68 -6.61 6.41
CA THR A 41 -14.43 -6.70 7.19
C THR A 41 -13.44 -5.64 6.72
N TYR A 42 -13.29 -5.44 5.40
CA TYR A 42 -12.43 -4.41 4.84
C TYR A 42 -12.82 -3.01 5.35
N THR A 43 -14.07 -2.60 5.15
CA THR A 43 -14.51 -1.26 5.57
C THR A 43 -14.46 -1.08 7.08
N THR A 44 -14.78 -2.12 7.86
CA THR A 44 -14.69 -2.04 9.32
C THR A 44 -13.24 -1.91 9.81
N THR A 45 -12.28 -2.55 9.13
CA THR A 45 -10.86 -2.38 9.46
C THR A 45 -10.40 -0.95 9.16
N VAL A 46 -10.72 -0.40 7.99
CA VAL A 46 -10.37 0.99 7.65
C VAL A 46 -10.99 1.98 8.64
N ASP A 47 -12.25 1.77 9.08
CA ASP A 47 -12.87 2.62 10.11
C ASP A 47 -12.15 2.56 11.45
N SER A 48 -11.55 1.43 11.81
CA SER A 48 -10.76 1.34 13.05
C SER A 48 -9.51 2.23 12.97
N PHE A 49 -8.84 2.29 11.80
CA PHE A 49 -7.72 3.21 11.58
C PHE A 49 -8.16 4.67 11.69
N ILE A 50 -9.23 5.04 10.99
CA ILE A 50 -9.81 6.40 11.02
C ILE A 50 -10.17 6.81 12.46
N LYS A 51 -10.84 5.94 13.22
CA LYS A 51 -11.23 6.21 14.61
C LYS A 51 -10.02 6.37 15.54
N ALA A 52 -8.94 5.68 15.26
CA ALA A 52 -7.72 5.76 16.03
C ALA A 52 -6.82 6.94 15.61
N GLY A 53 -7.15 7.68 14.53
CA GLY A 53 -6.28 8.71 13.94
C GLY A 53 -4.96 8.11 13.44
N GLN A 54 -5.00 6.88 12.94
CA GLN A 54 -3.83 6.17 12.46
C GLN A 54 -3.83 6.00 10.96
N SER A 55 -2.72 6.34 10.31
CA SER A 55 -2.63 6.30 8.85
C SER A 55 -2.65 4.88 8.31
N ILE A 56 -3.35 4.70 7.19
CA ILE A 56 -3.37 3.49 6.38
C ILE A 56 -3.37 3.86 4.89
N ALA A 57 -2.57 3.18 4.08
CA ALA A 57 -2.54 3.38 2.64
C ALA A 57 -3.39 2.31 1.93
N ILE A 58 -4.23 2.71 0.99
CA ILE A 58 -5.16 1.82 0.28
C ILE A 58 -4.84 1.80 -1.21
N ILE A 59 -4.51 0.63 -1.76
CA ILE A 59 -4.25 0.45 -3.19
C ILE A 59 -5.57 0.50 -3.97
N ARG A 60 -5.67 1.47 -4.87
CA ARG A 60 -6.89 1.76 -5.66
C ARG A 60 -6.98 0.95 -6.96
N ASN A 61 -5.86 0.42 -7.42
CA ASN A 61 -5.75 -0.43 -8.60
C ASN A 61 -5.18 -1.82 -8.27
N PRO A 62 -5.82 -2.59 -7.35
CA PRO A 62 -5.30 -3.88 -6.91
C PRO A 62 -5.11 -4.83 -8.08
N GLN A 63 -4.03 -5.60 -8.04
CA GLN A 63 -3.66 -6.56 -9.08
C GLN A 63 -4.12 -7.98 -8.77
N VAL A 64 -4.55 -8.23 -7.53
CA VAL A 64 -4.95 -9.56 -7.06
C VAL A 64 -6.41 -9.58 -6.59
N GLY A 65 -6.98 -10.79 -6.58
CA GLY A 65 -8.33 -11.02 -6.07
C GLY A 65 -9.46 -10.66 -7.02
N SER A 66 -10.65 -10.48 -6.45
CA SER A 66 -11.89 -10.21 -7.19
C SER A 66 -12.42 -8.78 -7.03
N TRP A 67 -11.69 -7.89 -6.33
CA TRP A 67 -12.14 -6.54 -6.01
C TRP A 67 -12.74 -5.79 -7.21
N MET A 68 -12.03 -5.77 -8.35
CA MET A 68 -12.48 -5.08 -9.57
C MET A 68 -13.77 -5.68 -10.17
N LYS A 69 -13.96 -7.00 -10.00
CA LYS A 69 -15.20 -7.69 -10.42
C LYS A 69 -16.33 -7.42 -9.43
N ASP A 70 -16.02 -7.45 -8.14
CA ASP A 70 -16.99 -7.24 -7.07
C ASP A 70 -17.54 -5.81 -7.04
N MET A 71 -16.77 -4.83 -7.49
CA MET A 71 -17.22 -3.43 -7.64
C MET A 71 -18.41 -3.26 -8.59
N LYS A 72 -18.64 -4.22 -9.49
CA LYS A 72 -19.74 -4.18 -10.47
C LYS A 72 -21.03 -4.81 -9.95
N LYS A 73 -21.00 -5.46 -8.77
CA LYS A 73 -22.14 -6.15 -8.19
C LYS A 73 -23.00 -5.17 -7.38
N GLU A 74 -24.29 -5.09 -7.67
CA GLU A 74 -25.25 -4.26 -6.94
C GLU A 74 -25.31 -4.60 -5.45
N SER A 75 -25.18 -5.88 -5.10
CA SER A 75 -25.14 -6.35 -3.71
C SER A 75 -24.06 -5.70 -2.87
N ASN A 76 -23.01 -5.16 -3.49
CA ASN A 76 -21.89 -4.52 -2.84
C ASN A 76 -22.02 -2.99 -2.74
N ALA A 77 -23.09 -2.39 -3.27
CA ALA A 77 -23.25 -0.93 -3.39
C ALA A 77 -23.02 -0.19 -2.07
N LYS A 78 -23.65 -0.64 -0.97
CA LYS A 78 -23.49 -0.03 0.36
C LYS A 78 -22.06 -0.10 0.90
N ILE A 79 -21.38 -1.23 0.70
CA ILE A 79 -19.99 -1.41 1.14
C ILE A 79 -19.06 -0.49 0.33
N LEU A 80 -19.31 -0.37 -0.97
CA LEU A 80 -18.52 0.48 -1.87
C LEU A 80 -18.75 1.96 -1.60
N GLU A 81 -19.95 2.36 -1.26
CA GLU A 81 -20.26 3.73 -0.84
C GLU A 81 -19.47 4.10 0.42
N ARG A 82 -19.49 3.22 1.43
CA ARG A 82 -18.70 3.39 2.66
C ARG A 82 -17.20 3.45 2.35
N ALA A 83 -16.69 2.55 1.52
CA ALA A 83 -15.28 2.54 1.11
C ALA A 83 -14.88 3.85 0.40
N ARG A 84 -15.75 4.40 -0.47
CA ARG A 84 -15.49 5.69 -1.12
C ARG A 84 -15.49 6.85 -0.13
N ALA A 85 -16.37 6.83 0.86
CA ALA A 85 -16.41 7.86 1.91
C ALA A 85 -15.14 7.83 2.77
N GLN A 86 -14.64 6.64 3.11
CA GLN A 86 -13.39 6.45 3.87
C GLN A 86 -12.18 7.06 3.16
N LEU A 87 -12.11 6.98 1.83
CA LEU A 87 -10.99 7.54 1.04
C LEU A 87 -10.88 9.07 1.10
N LYS A 88 -11.90 9.77 1.61
CA LYS A 88 -11.88 11.21 1.82
C LYS A 88 -11.30 11.62 3.18
N ASN A 89 -11.04 10.65 4.05
CA ASN A 89 -10.45 10.89 5.36
C ASN A 89 -8.95 11.12 5.24
N ALA A 90 -8.40 12.05 6.02
CA ALA A 90 -7.00 12.43 5.98
C ALA A 90 -6.04 11.29 6.41
N ASP A 91 -6.53 10.35 7.24
CA ASP A 91 -5.75 9.19 7.68
C ASP A 91 -5.68 8.08 6.63
N VAL A 92 -6.43 8.20 5.52
CA VAL A 92 -6.48 7.21 4.45
C VAL A 92 -5.71 7.72 3.23
N ILE A 93 -4.52 7.19 3.02
CA ILE A 93 -3.64 7.54 1.91
C ILE A 93 -4.06 6.75 0.66
N SER A 94 -4.46 7.43 -0.41
CA SER A 94 -4.71 6.79 -1.70
C SER A 94 -3.41 6.33 -2.34
N SER A 95 -3.33 5.04 -2.72
CA SER A 95 -2.12 4.47 -3.30
C SER A 95 -2.39 3.75 -4.62
N TYR A 96 -1.36 3.69 -5.47
CA TYR A 96 -1.44 3.06 -6.78
C TYR A 96 -0.17 2.30 -7.13
N TYR A 97 -0.32 1.11 -7.69
CA TYR A 97 0.76 0.49 -8.46
C TYR A 97 1.03 1.32 -9.71
N VAL A 98 2.31 1.57 -9.96
CA VAL A 98 2.77 2.16 -11.22
C VAL A 98 2.68 1.10 -12.32
N THR A 99 1.87 1.38 -13.33
CA THR A 99 1.61 0.50 -14.47
C THR A 99 1.47 1.36 -15.72
N SER A 100 1.28 0.76 -16.89
CA SER A 100 0.98 1.49 -18.15
C SER A 100 -0.25 2.42 -18.05
N LYS A 101 -1.10 2.22 -17.03
CA LYS A 101 -2.31 3.04 -16.79
C LYS A 101 -2.10 4.14 -15.75
N LEU A 102 -0.86 4.47 -15.40
CA LEU A 102 -0.58 5.46 -14.35
C LEU A 102 -1.23 6.82 -14.63
N ALA A 103 -1.09 7.36 -15.84
CA ALA A 103 -1.69 8.65 -16.21
C ALA A 103 -3.20 8.69 -15.96
N LEU A 104 -3.94 7.64 -16.36
CA LEU A 104 -5.36 7.51 -16.13
C LEU A 104 -5.71 7.42 -14.64
N ASN A 105 -4.87 6.73 -13.87
CA ASN A 105 -5.08 6.60 -12.42
C ASN A 105 -4.86 7.93 -11.70
N ILE A 106 -3.86 8.70 -12.10
CA ILE A 106 -3.60 10.05 -11.55
C ILE A 106 -4.74 11.01 -11.91
N GLU A 107 -5.20 11.00 -13.16
CA GLU A 107 -6.35 11.80 -13.59
C GLU A 107 -7.61 11.49 -12.73
N ARG A 108 -7.92 10.21 -12.51
CA ARG A 108 -9.04 9.78 -11.67
C ARG A 108 -8.86 10.18 -10.19
N ALA A 109 -7.63 10.10 -9.69
CA ALA A 109 -7.31 10.54 -8.34
C ALA A 109 -7.58 12.04 -8.20
N THR A 110 -7.06 12.86 -9.13
CA THR A 110 -7.23 14.32 -9.14
C THR A 110 -8.70 14.71 -9.24
N ASN A 111 -9.46 14.06 -10.11
CA ASN A 111 -10.92 14.27 -10.24
C ASN A 111 -11.71 13.88 -8.96
N SER A 112 -11.10 13.07 -8.11
CA SER A 112 -11.65 12.68 -6.79
C SER A 112 -11.11 13.51 -5.63
N GLY A 113 -10.30 14.56 -5.90
CA GLY A 113 -9.73 15.47 -4.91
C GLY A 113 -8.42 15.00 -4.29
N HIS A 114 -7.76 13.99 -4.87
CA HIS A 114 -6.44 13.51 -4.43
C HIS A 114 -5.36 13.97 -5.40
N PHE A 115 -4.51 14.89 -4.97
CA PHE A 115 -3.40 15.40 -5.76
C PHE A 115 -2.16 14.52 -5.59
N ILE A 116 -1.20 14.65 -6.51
CA ILE A 116 0.01 13.79 -6.54
C ILE A 116 0.77 13.82 -5.22
N ASP A 117 0.88 14.96 -4.56
CA ASP A 117 1.56 15.16 -3.27
C ASP A 117 0.88 14.47 -2.09
N SER A 118 -0.37 14.00 -2.26
CA SER A 118 -1.10 13.20 -1.28
C SER A 118 -1.11 11.69 -1.58
N LEU A 119 -0.46 11.26 -2.67
CA LEU A 119 -0.50 9.87 -3.12
C LEU A 119 0.73 9.08 -2.67
N LEU A 120 0.53 7.79 -2.43
CA LEU A 120 1.59 6.79 -2.33
C LEU A 120 1.66 5.98 -3.62
N LEU A 121 2.81 5.95 -4.27
CA LEU A 121 3.04 5.21 -5.52
C LEU A 121 3.95 4.01 -5.27
N LEU A 122 3.53 2.83 -5.75
CA LEU A 122 4.34 1.60 -5.68
C LEU A 122 4.90 1.31 -7.06
N CYS A 123 6.19 1.49 -7.25
CA CYS A 123 6.89 1.20 -8.50
C CYS A 123 7.86 0.04 -8.28
N ASN A 124 7.41 -1.18 -8.51
CA ASN A 124 8.16 -2.41 -8.28
C ASN A 124 8.60 -3.13 -9.57
N ASP A 125 8.15 -2.66 -10.73
CA ASP A 125 8.49 -3.20 -12.03
C ASP A 125 9.35 -2.20 -12.82
N PRO A 126 10.57 -2.56 -13.26
CA PRO A 126 11.46 -1.69 -13.99
C PRO A 126 10.88 -1.23 -15.35
N GLU A 127 9.98 -2.01 -15.94
CA GLU A 127 9.31 -1.66 -17.19
C GLU A 127 8.53 -0.33 -17.08
N TYR A 128 7.96 -0.05 -15.89
CA TYR A 128 7.14 1.15 -15.69
C TYR A 128 7.86 2.35 -15.10
N VAL A 129 9.17 2.27 -14.83
CA VAL A 129 9.93 3.41 -14.30
C VAL A 129 9.94 4.59 -15.28
N ARG A 130 10.04 4.32 -16.59
CA ARG A 130 9.96 5.37 -17.60
C ARG A 130 8.58 6.04 -17.60
N ASN A 131 7.50 5.26 -17.53
CA ASN A 131 6.14 5.78 -17.45
C ASN A 131 5.93 6.61 -16.15
N TYR A 132 6.54 6.21 -15.04
CA TYR A 132 6.55 7.01 -13.82
C TYR A 132 7.19 8.39 -14.08
N GLU A 133 8.38 8.44 -14.69
CA GLU A 133 9.07 9.70 -14.98
C GLU A 133 8.26 10.62 -15.90
N GLU A 134 7.66 10.06 -16.95
CA GLU A 134 6.86 10.82 -17.91
C GLU A 134 5.57 11.40 -17.26
N VAL A 135 4.90 10.64 -16.40
CA VAL A 135 3.61 11.05 -15.80
C VAL A 135 3.80 11.92 -14.58
N ILE A 136 4.76 11.60 -13.72
CA ILE A 136 4.99 12.35 -12.47
C ILE A 136 5.83 13.60 -12.72
N GLY A 137 6.81 13.53 -13.63
CA GLY A 137 7.65 14.68 -13.98
C GLY A 137 8.36 15.27 -12.76
N SER A 138 8.15 16.56 -12.52
CA SER A 138 8.72 17.29 -11.36
C SER A 138 7.88 17.20 -10.10
N ASN A 139 6.71 16.58 -10.15
CA ASN A 139 5.85 16.44 -8.97
C ASN A 139 6.48 15.48 -7.94
N LYS A 140 6.10 15.65 -6.68
CA LYS A 140 6.62 14.87 -5.57
C LYS A 140 5.46 14.13 -4.88
N PRO A 141 5.24 12.84 -5.17
CA PRO A 141 4.29 12.05 -4.40
C PRO A 141 4.62 12.04 -2.91
N LEU A 142 3.60 11.82 -2.06
CA LEU A 142 3.79 11.74 -0.62
C LEU A 142 4.82 10.66 -0.27
N TYR A 143 4.69 9.48 -0.89
CA TYR A 143 5.67 8.38 -0.78
C TYR A 143 5.85 7.66 -2.11
N ASN A 144 7.07 7.22 -2.37
CA ASN A 144 7.41 6.35 -3.49
C ASN A 144 8.00 5.06 -2.95
N VAL A 145 7.21 4.00 -2.98
CA VAL A 145 7.62 2.65 -2.55
C VAL A 145 8.29 1.96 -3.73
N ILE A 146 9.57 1.64 -3.57
CA ILE A 146 10.43 1.06 -4.62
C ILE A 146 11.26 -0.09 -4.05
N PRO A 147 11.68 -1.07 -4.88
CA PRO A 147 12.67 -2.05 -4.47
C PRO A 147 14.05 -1.41 -4.27
N ASP A 148 14.88 -2.03 -3.41
CA ASP A 148 16.25 -1.57 -3.15
C ASP A 148 17.20 -1.92 -4.31
N LYS A 149 16.92 -1.35 -5.49
CA LYS A 149 17.73 -1.53 -6.70
C LYS A 149 18.25 -0.18 -7.21
N ALA A 150 19.51 -0.17 -7.64
CA ALA A 150 20.21 1.04 -8.06
C ALA A 150 19.47 1.86 -9.13
N ASP A 151 18.82 1.19 -10.08
CA ASP A 151 18.08 1.86 -11.15
C ASP A 151 16.84 2.60 -10.62
N PHE A 152 16.10 1.99 -9.71
CA PHE A 152 14.95 2.65 -9.08
C PHE A 152 15.43 3.83 -8.22
N ARG A 153 16.45 3.64 -7.37
CA ARG A 153 16.98 4.69 -6.50
C ARG A 153 17.51 5.89 -7.27
N ARG A 154 18.08 5.68 -8.45
CA ARG A 154 18.63 6.76 -9.29
C ARG A 154 17.55 7.58 -9.98
N ARG A 155 16.47 6.93 -10.43
CA ARG A 155 15.42 7.52 -11.25
C ARG A 155 14.24 8.03 -10.44
N ILE A 156 13.88 7.37 -9.34
CA ILE A 156 12.80 7.78 -8.43
C ILE A 156 13.45 8.32 -7.14
N ARG A 157 13.60 9.63 -7.05
CA ARG A 157 14.35 10.27 -5.96
C ARG A 157 13.50 10.81 -4.80
N PRO A 158 12.34 11.47 -5.04
CA PRO A 158 11.61 12.12 -3.96
C PRO A 158 10.91 11.11 -3.07
N ASN A 159 10.97 11.33 -1.74
CA ASN A 159 10.17 10.61 -0.73
C ASN A 159 10.20 9.08 -0.91
N ARG A 160 11.40 8.53 -1.08
CA ARG A 160 11.60 7.09 -1.31
C ARG A 160 11.35 6.27 -0.05
N VAL A 161 10.70 5.14 -0.24
CA VAL A 161 10.54 4.08 0.76
C VAL A 161 11.05 2.80 0.11
N MET A 162 12.09 2.20 0.69
CA MET A 162 12.58 0.91 0.22
C MET A 162 11.63 -0.18 0.70
N CYS A 163 11.23 -1.06 -0.21
CA CYS A 163 10.35 -2.18 0.09
C CYS A 163 10.80 -3.40 -0.71
N GLU A 164 11.55 -4.25 -0.05
CA GLU A 164 12.02 -5.51 -0.59
C GLU A 164 11.88 -6.60 0.47
N ASP A 165 11.60 -7.83 0.02
CA ASP A 165 11.61 -8.98 0.92
C ASP A 165 13.04 -9.49 1.02
N HIS A 166 13.71 -9.13 2.12
CA HIS A 166 15.07 -9.57 2.41
C HIS A 166 15.12 -10.93 3.13
N PHE A 167 13.95 -11.52 3.42
CA PHE A 167 13.89 -12.78 4.13
C PHE A 167 14.33 -13.94 3.22
N PRO A 168 15.47 -14.62 3.51
CA PRO A 168 15.95 -15.73 2.73
C PRO A 168 15.06 -16.96 2.93
N LYS A 169 14.18 -17.20 1.98
CA LYS A 169 13.23 -18.28 2.03
C LYS A 169 13.92 -19.65 1.95
N GLN A 170 13.80 -20.44 3.03
CA GLN A 170 14.29 -21.80 3.07
C GLN A 170 13.38 -22.77 2.29
N SER A 171 13.94 -23.89 1.86
CA SER A 171 13.19 -24.90 1.10
C SER A 171 12.15 -25.63 1.94
N ARG A 172 12.40 -25.80 3.24
CA ARG A 172 11.54 -26.48 4.21
C ARG A 172 11.49 -25.70 5.53
N ASN A 173 10.37 -25.80 6.23
CA ASN A 173 10.17 -25.11 7.51
C ASN A 173 11.17 -25.56 8.59
N ILE A 174 11.64 -26.80 8.55
CA ILE A 174 12.61 -27.32 9.52
C ILE A 174 13.97 -26.65 9.37
N ASP A 175 14.32 -26.20 8.15
CA ASP A 175 15.60 -25.58 7.85
C ASP A 175 15.77 -24.20 8.56
N TYR A 176 14.68 -23.62 9.09
CA TYR A 176 14.72 -22.42 9.94
C TYR A 176 15.11 -22.70 11.39
N ALA A 177 15.00 -23.95 11.85
CA ALA A 177 15.29 -24.30 13.26
C ALA A 177 16.77 -24.14 13.61
N ASP A 178 17.66 -24.25 12.63
CA ASP A 178 19.11 -24.14 12.80
C ASP A 178 19.65 -22.72 12.62
N ILE A 179 18.76 -21.75 12.33
CA ILE A 179 19.12 -20.34 12.10
C ILE A 179 18.87 -19.56 13.38
N GLU A 180 19.94 -19.20 14.11
CA GLU A 180 19.81 -18.43 15.36
C GLU A 180 19.44 -16.96 15.14
N SER A 181 19.92 -16.35 14.04
CA SER A 181 19.64 -14.98 13.71
C SER A 181 19.77 -14.72 12.20
N GLU A 182 18.96 -13.84 11.67
CA GLU A 182 19.06 -13.39 10.29
C GLU A 182 19.20 -11.88 10.20
N PHE A 183 19.98 -11.42 9.20
CA PHE A 183 20.04 -10.02 8.84
C PHE A 183 18.71 -9.61 8.20
N PHE A 184 18.01 -8.66 8.82
CA PHE A 184 16.71 -8.23 8.31
C PHE A 184 16.88 -7.21 7.18
N SER A 185 17.50 -6.05 7.44
CA SER A 185 17.63 -4.98 6.46
C SER A 185 18.61 -3.90 6.96
N SER A 186 19.30 -3.25 6.02
CA SER A 186 20.07 -2.02 6.25
C SER A 186 19.34 -0.77 5.78
N ASP A 187 18.06 -0.86 5.43
CA ASP A 187 17.29 0.23 4.81
C ASP A 187 17.25 1.47 5.70
N HIS A 188 17.30 1.30 7.03
CA HIS A 188 17.37 2.41 7.99
C HIS A 188 18.59 3.32 7.81
N LEU A 189 19.63 2.88 7.09
CA LEU A 189 20.82 3.69 6.79
C LEU A 189 20.60 4.65 5.62
N TYR A 190 19.48 4.54 4.90
CA TYR A 190 19.14 5.37 3.73
C TYR A 190 18.09 6.45 4.02
N TYR A 191 17.61 6.55 5.27
CA TYR A 191 16.59 7.52 5.71
C TYR A 191 17.11 8.57 6.67
#